data_c9b17286b749944ebd0a140b702b5942
#
_entry.id   c9b17286b749944ebd0a140b702b5942
#
_cell.length_a   1.000
_cell.length_b   1.000
_cell.length_c   1.000
_cell.angle_alpha   90.00
_cell.angle_beta   90.00
_cell.angle_gamma   90.00
#
_symmetry.space_group_name_H-M   'P 1'
#
loop_
_entity.id
_entity.type
_entity.pdbx_description
1 polymer ?
#
loop_
_entity_poly.entity_id
_entity_poly.type
_entity_poly.pdbx_seq_one_letter_code
_entity_poly.pdbx_strand_id
1 'polypeptide(L)'
;MEMLTQKQYRAPQDIQKLASELNYREDLVRIPILCHLQSPLHQNAFLSSIKNSPAHLTQDISFKIEDRYILIFKTLKEEHLFSDYKFLLADYLKSTLKWMREEGIVCTFYIGTFQTSFSQYYYAYQHCKWLERHASGEHQAFYFYDFTGEYLMSCIPRQELQQIFNVFAKELPDEFQKNYIEIVGSLIGNNFNIQNAAKQCFMHKNTFTYRYNKIRDILRVDHQRSMSDTWMLISLYLYLNP
;
A
#
# COMPACT_ATOMS: atom_id res chain seq x y z
N MET A 1 -23.31 -5.02 -4.73
CA MET A 1 -22.00 -4.31 -4.57
C MET A 1 -21.52 -4.29 -3.13
N GLU A 2 -22.38 -4.07 -2.15
CA GLU A 2 -22.05 -4.18 -0.72
C GLU A 2 -21.41 -5.52 -0.34
N MET A 3 -21.81 -6.60 -0.98
CA MET A 3 -21.25 -7.95 -0.76
C MET A 3 -19.72 -8.01 -0.93
N LEU A 4 -19.14 -7.19 -1.79
CA LEU A 4 -17.70 -7.18 -2.04
C LEU A 4 -16.89 -6.43 -0.97
N THR A 5 -17.57 -5.63 -0.13
CA THR A 5 -16.93 -4.80 0.90
C THR A 5 -17.28 -5.23 2.33
N GLN A 6 -18.26 -6.10 2.52
CA GLN A 6 -18.74 -6.55 3.84
C GLN A 6 -18.34 -8.00 4.14
N LYS A 7 -17.85 -8.24 5.35
CA LYS A 7 -17.40 -9.56 5.81
C LYS A 7 -18.52 -10.61 5.87
N GLN A 8 -19.74 -10.17 6.15
CA GLN A 8 -20.89 -11.06 6.34
C GLN A 8 -21.43 -11.73 5.06
N TYR A 9 -21.13 -11.14 3.90
CA TYR A 9 -21.57 -11.67 2.59
C TYR A 9 -20.53 -12.56 1.92
N ARG A 10 -19.82 -13.39 2.70
CA ARG A 10 -18.74 -14.24 2.17
C ARG A 10 -19.20 -15.60 1.63
N ALA A 11 -20.49 -15.91 1.61
CA ALA A 11 -20.96 -17.13 1.01
C ALA A 11 -20.59 -17.13 -0.49
N PRO A 12 -19.64 -17.97 -0.95
CA PRO A 12 -19.14 -17.90 -2.33
C PRO A 12 -20.27 -18.03 -3.36
N GLN A 13 -21.27 -18.85 -3.05
CA GLN A 13 -22.40 -19.13 -3.93
C GLN A 13 -23.29 -17.90 -4.19
N ASP A 14 -23.51 -17.05 -3.19
CA ASP A 14 -24.34 -15.84 -3.35
C ASP A 14 -23.63 -14.80 -4.21
N ILE A 15 -22.32 -14.65 -4.02
CA ILE A 15 -21.50 -13.72 -4.81
C ILE A 15 -21.41 -14.21 -6.26
N GLN A 16 -21.19 -15.49 -6.48
CA GLN A 16 -21.11 -16.08 -7.82
C GLN A 16 -22.45 -15.95 -8.57
N LYS A 17 -23.56 -16.19 -7.89
CA LYS A 17 -24.90 -16.03 -8.47
C LYS A 17 -25.11 -14.58 -8.92
N LEU A 18 -24.85 -13.60 -8.05
CA LEU A 18 -25.00 -12.18 -8.37
C LEU A 18 -24.05 -11.76 -9.50
N ALA A 19 -22.81 -12.25 -9.50
CA ALA A 19 -21.84 -11.93 -10.55
C ALA A 19 -22.30 -12.47 -11.91
N SER A 20 -22.84 -13.70 -11.95
CA SER A 20 -23.39 -14.28 -13.19
C SER A 20 -24.61 -13.54 -13.70
N GLU A 21 -25.52 -13.12 -12.81
CA GLU A 21 -26.69 -12.29 -13.18
C GLU A 21 -26.28 -10.93 -13.79
N LEU A 22 -25.14 -10.39 -13.34
CA LEU A 22 -24.56 -9.14 -13.84
C LEU A 22 -23.56 -9.34 -15.00
N ASN A 23 -23.41 -10.57 -15.51
CA ASN A 23 -22.47 -10.96 -16.56
C ASN A 23 -20.98 -10.67 -16.25
N TYR A 24 -20.60 -10.65 -14.98
CA TYR A 24 -19.21 -10.58 -14.58
C TYR A 24 -18.57 -11.97 -14.49
N ARG A 25 -17.42 -12.12 -15.14
CA ARG A 25 -16.62 -13.36 -15.10
C ARG A 25 -15.80 -13.41 -13.81
N GLU A 26 -15.79 -14.54 -13.14
CA GLU A 26 -15.00 -14.74 -11.91
C GLU A 26 -13.52 -15.01 -12.21
N ASP A 27 -13.22 -15.72 -13.30
CA ASP A 27 -11.89 -16.20 -13.68
C ASP A 27 -10.90 -15.11 -14.11
N LEU A 28 -11.29 -13.85 -14.03
CA LEU A 28 -10.45 -12.72 -14.42
C LEU A 28 -9.69 -12.17 -13.21
N VAL A 29 -8.40 -11.92 -13.43
CA VAL A 29 -7.59 -11.21 -12.44
C VAL A 29 -8.02 -9.76 -12.36
N ARG A 30 -8.32 -9.31 -11.14
CA ARG A 30 -8.64 -7.90 -10.86
C ARG A 30 -7.82 -7.37 -9.71
N ILE A 31 -7.56 -6.08 -9.77
CA ILE A 31 -6.92 -5.34 -8.69
C ILE A 31 -7.85 -4.22 -8.21
N PRO A 32 -8.10 -4.08 -6.89
CA PRO A 32 -8.91 -3.01 -6.38
C PRO A 32 -8.14 -1.70 -6.36
N ILE A 33 -8.84 -0.62 -6.68
CA ILE A 33 -8.40 0.77 -6.54
C ILE A 33 -9.44 1.48 -5.70
N LEU A 34 -9.10 1.82 -4.47
CA LEU A 34 -9.92 2.67 -3.62
C LEU A 34 -9.55 4.13 -3.89
N CYS A 35 -10.50 4.86 -4.44
CA CYS A 35 -10.35 6.29 -4.72
C CYS A 35 -10.95 7.08 -3.57
N HIS A 36 -10.15 7.87 -2.87
CA HIS A 36 -10.58 8.76 -1.79
C HIS A 36 -10.60 10.20 -2.29
N LEU A 37 -11.78 10.73 -2.52
CA LEU A 37 -12.02 12.11 -2.94
C LEU A 37 -12.02 13.06 -1.75
N GLN A 38 -11.39 14.22 -1.89
CA GLN A 38 -11.40 15.24 -0.85
C GLN A 38 -12.81 15.80 -0.62
N SER A 39 -13.65 15.86 -1.66
CA SER A 39 -15.03 16.33 -1.59
C SER A 39 -16.02 15.30 -2.13
N PRO A 40 -17.15 15.04 -1.44
CA PRO A 40 -18.19 14.13 -1.93
C PRO A 40 -18.94 14.70 -3.17
N LEU A 41 -18.91 16.00 -3.38
CA LEU A 41 -19.62 16.66 -4.49
C LEU A 41 -19.19 16.13 -5.86
N HIS A 42 -17.94 15.71 -6.01
CA HIS A 42 -17.38 15.25 -7.28
C HIS A 42 -17.54 13.74 -7.53
N GLN A 43 -18.12 12.99 -6.59
CA GLN A 43 -18.17 11.52 -6.66
C GLN A 43 -18.89 10.99 -7.91
N ASN A 44 -20.02 11.60 -8.30
CA ASN A 44 -20.75 11.18 -9.49
C ASN A 44 -19.97 11.48 -10.78
N ALA A 45 -19.43 12.68 -10.89
CA ALA A 45 -18.65 13.10 -12.05
C ALA A 45 -17.37 12.27 -12.19
N PHE A 46 -16.69 11.98 -11.06
CA PHE A 46 -15.53 11.12 -11.03
C PHE A 46 -15.85 9.69 -11.51
N LEU A 47 -16.92 9.07 -10.97
CA LEU A 47 -17.32 7.73 -11.40
C LEU A 47 -17.69 7.69 -12.90
N SER A 48 -18.33 8.74 -13.41
CA SER A 48 -18.63 8.87 -14.84
C SER A 48 -17.35 9.01 -15.67
N SER A 49 -16.39 9.82 -15.23
CA SER A 49 -15.09 9.95 -15.90
C SER A 49 -14.35 8.62 -16.00
N ILE A 50 -14.35 7.82 -14.92
CA ILE A 50 -13.76 6.47 -14.93
C ILE A 50 -14.46 5.56 -15.94
N LYS A 51 -15.80 5.50 -15.91
CA LYS A 51 -16.58 4.63 -16.79
C LYS A 51 -16.50 5.00 -18.27
N ASN A 52 -16.31 6.29 -18.56
CA ASN A 52 -16.15 6.79 -19.92
C ASN A 52 -14.70 6.75 -20.41
N SER A 53 -13.74 6.35 -19.58
CA SER A 53 -12.35 6.17 -19.99
C SER A 53 -12.23 5.11 -21.08
N PRO A 54 -11.49 5.34 -22.17
CA PRO A 54 -11.24 4.33 -23.21
C PRO A 54 -10.55 3.06 -22.66
N ALA A 55 -9.84 3.19 -21.55
CA ALA A 55 -9.17 2.09 -20.87
C ALA A 55 -10.08 1.31 -19.88
N HIS A 56 -11.35 1.75 -19.69
CA HIS A 56 -12.33 1.03 -18.88
C HIS A 56 -12.91 -0.15 -19.65
N LEU A 57 -12.77 -1.35 -19.13
CA LEU A 57 -13.26 -2.56 -19.77
C LEU A 57 -14.67 -2.89 -19.27
N THR A 58 -15.44 -3.64 -20.06
CA THR A 58 -16.79 -4.11 -19.69
C THR A 58 -16.79 -5.01 -18.44
N GLN A 59 -15.66 -5.64 -18.16
CA GLN A 59 -15.46 -6.51 -16.99
C GLN A 59 -14.87 -5.78 -15.77
N ASP A 60 -14.59 -4.48 -15.88
CA ASP A 60 -14.22 -3.67 -14.71
C ASP A 60 -15.47 -3.38 -13.86
N ILE A 61 -15.31 -3.51 -12.55
CA ILE A 61 -16.40 -3.28 -11.60
C ILE A 61 -16.12 -1.96 -10.88
N SER A 62 -16.99 -0.97 -11.03
CA SER A 62 -16.81 0.35 -10.39
C SER A 62 -18.10 0.85 -9.76
N PHE A 63 -18.01 1.27 -8.49
CA PHE A 63 -19.17 1.74 -7.73
C PHE A 63 -18.77 2.65 -6.57
N LYS A 64 -19.74 3.40 -6.05
CA LYS A 64 -19.60 4.18 -4.83
C LYS A 64 -19.73 3.27 -3.62
N ILE A 65 -18.95 3.55 -2.56
CA ILE A 65 -19.06 2.84 -1.28
C ILE A 65 -19.68 3.77 -0.22
N GLU A 66 -19.10 4.92 -0.03
CA GLU A 66 -19.44 5.95 0.96
C GLU A 66 -19.34 7.33 0.29
N ASP A 67 -19.67 8.40 1.00
CA ASP A 67 -19.76 9.76 0.43
C ASP A 67 -18.53 10.27 -0.31
N ARG A 68 -17.33 9.74 0.00
CA ARG A 68 -16.08 10.19 -0.61
C ARG A 68 -15.30 9.07 -1.31
N TYR A 69 -15.86 7.86 -1.34
CA TYR A 69 -15.12 6.69 -1.80
C TYR A 69 -15.75 6.06 -3.04
N ILE A 70 -14.89 5.77 -4.00
CA ILE A 70 -15.22 4.95 -5.15
C ILE A 70 -14.28 3.75 -5.13
N LEU A 71 -14.84 2.56 -5.30
CA LEU A 71 -14.06 1.34 -5.44
C LEU A 71 -14.15 0.86 -6.89
N ILE A 72 -12.99 0.55 -7.45
CA ILE A 72 -12.83 0.01 -8.79
C ILE A 72 -12.10 -1.32 -8.65
N PHE A 73 -12.64 -2.39 -9.20
CA PHE A 73 -11.90 -3.61 -9.46
C PHE A 73 -11.50 -3.61 -10.94
N LYS A 74 -10.28 -3.21 -11.20
CA LYS A 74 -9.72 -3.13 -12.56
C LYS A 74 -9.28 -4.50 -13.04
N THR A 75 -9.83 -4.95 -14.16
CA THR A 75 -9.43 -6.19 -14.81
C THR A 75 -8.06 -6.02 -15.46
N LEU A 76 -7.18 -6.99 -15.21
CA LEU A 76 -5.84 -7.06 -15.79
C LEU A 76 -5.72 -8.32 -16.64
N LYS A 77 -4.89 -8.25 -17.68
CA LYS A 77 -4.47 -9.42 -18.45
C LYS A 77 -3.34 -10.14 -17.69
N GLU A 78 -3.31 -11.47 -17.76
CA GLU A 78 -2.31 -12.28 -17.06
C GLU A 78 -0.87 -11.91 -17.41
N GLU A 79 -0.61 -11.58 -18.67
CA GLU A 79 0.70 -11.17 -19.17
C GLU A 79 1.30 -9.93 -18.49
N HIS A 80 0.46 -9.15 -17.80
CA HIS A 80 0.85 -7.88 -17.17
C HIS A 80 0.92 -7.94 -15.63
N LEU A 81 0.68 -9.10 -15.01
CA LEU A 81 0.51 -9.19 -13.56
C LEU A 81 1.76 -8.86 -12.75
N PHE A 82 2.94 -9.23 -13.24
CA PHE A 82 4.13 -9.21 -12.39
C PHE A 82 5.14 -8.10 -12.72
N SER A 83 5.12 -7.53 -13.91
CA SER A 83 6.12 -6.53 -14.30
C SER A 83 5.58 -5.12 -14.48
N ASP A 84 4.39 -4.97 -15.08
CA ASP A 84 3.97 -3.68 -15.63
C ASP A 84 2.66 -3.14 -15.05
N TYR A 85 2.08 -3.80 -14.02
CA TYR A 85 0.76 -3.41 -13.52
C TYR A 85 0.69 -1.96 -13.03
N LYS A 86 1.75 -1.41 -12.44
CA LYS A 86 1.79 -0.01 -11.99
C LYS A 86 1.70 0.95 -13.19
N PHE A 87 2.41 0.63 -14.27
CA PHE A 87 2.35 1.39 -15.50
C PHE A 87 0.96 1.33 -16.13
N LEU A 88 0.36 0.13 -16.20
CA LEU A 88 -1.00 -0.06 -16.71
C LEU A 88 -2.05 0.69 -15.91
N LEU A 89 -1.93 0.69 -14.59
CA LEU A 89 -2.84 1.43 -13.73
C LEU A 89 -2.66 2.95 -13.89
N ALA A 90 -1.42 3.42 -14.05
CA ALA A 90 -1.15 4.82 -14.32
C ALA A 90 -1.75 5.25 -15.67
N ASP A 91 -1.63 4.43 -16.72
CA ASP A 91 -2.25 4.68 -18.02
C ASP A 91 -3.78 4.61 -17.96
N TYR A 92 -4.34 3.64 -17.24
CA TYR A 92 -5.78 3.55 -16.97
C TYR A 92 -6.33 4.82 -16.32
N LEU A 93 -5.64 5.36 -15.35
CA LEU A 93 -6.06 6.56 -14.62
C LEU A 93 -5.73 7.87 -15.35
N LYS A 94 -4.91 7.83 -16.40
CA LYS A 94 -4.35 9.02 -17.06
C LYS A 94 -5.40 10.05 -17.51
N SER A 95 -6.47 9.58 -18.17
CA SER A 95 -7.56 10.45 -18.62
C SER A 95 -8.33 11.07 -17.46
N THR A 96 -8.60 10.28 -16.42
CA THR A 96 -9.28 10.74 -15.20
C THR A 96 -8.40 11.72 -14.42
N LEU A 97 -7.10 11.46 -14.32
CA LEU A 97 -6.13 12.37 -13.68
C LEU A 97 -6.01 13.71 -14.42
N LYS A 98 -6.10 13.69 -15.75
CA LYS A 98 -6.13 14.91 -16.56
C LYS A 98 -7.38 15.73 -16.25
N TRP A 99 -8.54 15.09 -16.34
CA TRP A 99 -9.83 15.72 -16.02
C TRP A 99 -9.87 16.27 -14.58
N MET A 100 -9.39 15.51 -13.60
CA MET A 100 -9.32 15.97 -12.21
C MET A 100 -8.50 17.26 -12.05
N ARG A 101 -7.37 17.36 -12.76
CA ARG A 101 -6.53 18.58 -12.73
C ARG A 101 -7.26 19.79 -13.33
N GLU A 102 -7.99 19.59 -14.40
CA GLU A 102 -8.78 20.64 -15.07
C GLU A 102 -9.93 21.14 -14.16
N GLU A 103 -10.54 20.25 -13.38
CA GLU A 103 -11.66 20.56 -12.47
C GLU A 103 -11.20 20.90 -11.03
N GLY A 104 -9.91 20.90 -10.74
CA GLY A 104 -9.38 21.15 -9.39
C GLY A 104 -9.75 20.08 -8.36
N ILE A 105 -10.01 18.84 -8.81
CA ILE A 105 -10.41 17.72 -7.94
C ILE A 105 -9.19 17.04 -7.37
N VAL A 106 -9.17 16.83 -6.05
CA VAL A 106 -8.12 16.09 -5.35
C VAL A 106 -8.65 14.70 -4.98
N CYS A 107 -7.90 13.66 -5.38
CA CYS A 107 -8.17 12.27 -5.05
C CYS A 107 -6.86 11.53 -4.80
N THR A 108 -6.86 10.68 -3.77
CA THR A 108 -5.77 9.74 -3.48
C THR A 108 -6.22 8.33 -3.85
N PHE A 109 -5.32 7.55 -4.45
CA PHE A 109 -5.57 6.19 -4.90
C PHE A 109 -4.84 5.19 -4.01
N TYR A 110 -5.57 4.24 -3.46
CA TYR A 110 -5.01 3.14 -2.69
C TYR A 110 -5.25 1.83 -3.45
N ILE A 111 -4.18 1.24 -3.96
CA ILE A 111 -4.21 0.07 -4.83
C ILE A 111 -3.91 -1.18 -3.99
N GLY A 112 -4.88 -2.10 -3.91
CA GLY A 112 -4.77 -3.32 -3.12
C GLY A 112 -4.05 -4.47 -3.82
N THR A 113 -4.45 -5.69 -3.50
CA THR A 113 -3.82 -6.93 -4.02
C THR A 113 -4.60 -7.54 -5.19
N PHE A 114 -3.91 -8.27 -6.05
CA PHE A 114 -4.54 -9.05 -7.12
C PHE A 114 -5.45 -10.12 -6.57
N GLN A 115 -6.61 -10.31 -7.20
CA GLN A 115 -7.57 -11.37 -6.87
C GLN A 115 -8.16 -11.99 -8.13
N THR A 116 -8.37 -13.29 -8.06
CA THR A 116 -8.99 -14.10 -9.12
C THR A 116 -10.38 -14.61 -8.74
N SER A 117 -10.80 -14.41 -7.48
CA SER A 117 -12.11 -14.86 -7.00
C SER A 117 -12.86 -13.74 -6.29
N PHE A 118 -14.14 -13.60 -6.56
CA PHE A 118 -15.01 -12.63 -5.89
C PHE A 118 -15.05 -12.81 -4.37
N SER A 119 -14.89 -14.03 -3.88
CA SER A 119 -14.84 -14.33 -2.43
C SER A 119 -13.65 -13.68 -1.73
N GLN A 120 -12.59 -13.32 -2.48
CA GLN A 120 -11.37 -12.69 -1.98
C GLN A 120 -11.40 -11.16 -2.09
N TYR A 121 -12.38 -10.58 -2.78
CA TYR A 121 -12.44 -9.13 -3.03
C TYR A 121 -12.58 -8.32 -1.75
N TYR A 122 -13.23 -8.87 -0.73
CA TYR A 122 -13.27 -8.27 0.58
C TYR A 122 -11.86 -8.04 1.15
N TYR A 123 -10.99 -9.03 1.09
CA TYR A 123 -9.62 -8.89 1.60
C TYR A 123 -8.81 -7.87 0.81
N ALA A 124 -8.95 -7.89 -0.52
CA ALA A 124 -8.30 -6.92 -1.37
C ALA A 124 -8.75 -5.47 -1.07
N TYR A 125 -10.04 -5.27 -0.79
CA TYR A 125 -10.58 -4.01 -0.30
C TYR A 125 -10.01 -3.64 1.09
N GLN A 126 -9.90 -4.61 2.02
CA GLN A 126 -9.27 -4.35 3.34
C GLN A 126 -7.81 -3.93 3.19
N HIS A 127 -7.08 -4.42 2.21
CA HIS A 127 -5.72 -3.97 1.91
C HIS A 127 -5.69 -2.51 1.44
N CYS A 128 -6.66 -2.07 0.63
CA CYS A 128 -6.81 -0.65 0.28
C CYS A 128 -7.11 0.20 1.53
N LYS A 129 -8.01 -0.26 2.41
CA LYS A 129 -8.36 0.44 3.66
C LYS A 129 -7.20 0.48 4.65
N TRP A 130 -6.35 -0.54 4.65
CA TRP A 130 -5.14 -0.54 5.45
C TRP A 130 -4.14 0.51 4.93
N LEU A 131 -3.92 0.59 3.60
CA LEU A 131 -3.10 1.62 2.99
C LEU A 131 -3.59 3.03 3.34
N GLU A 132 -4.89 3.27 3.23
CA GLU A 132 -5.49 4.57 3.55
C GLU A 132 -5.14 5.04 4.97
N ARG A 133 -5.06 4.10 5.92
CA ARG A 133 -4.77 4.40 7.33
C ARG A 133 -3.29 4.54 7.65
N HIS A 134 -2.41 3.89 6.88
CA HIS A 134 -1.00 3.74 7.23
C HIS A 134 -0.05 4.38 6.24
N ALA A 135 -0.42 4.46 4.95
CA ALA A 135 0.43 5.09 3.95
C ALA A 135 0.40 6.61 4.11
N SER A 136 1.57 7.22 4.11
CA SER A 136 1.73 8.68 4.23
C SER A 136 2.73 9.18 3.19
N GLY A 137 2.60 10.45 2.81
CA GLY A 137 3.49 11.10 1.84
C GLY A 137 2.71 11.88 0.77
N GLU A 138 3.43 12.61 -0.07
CA GLU A 138 2.85 13.45 -1.13
C GLU A 138 2.49 12.67 -2.42
N HIS A 139 2.39 11.33 -2.32
CA HIS A 139 2.05 10.50 -3.46
C HIS A 139 0.55 10.52 -3.75
N GLN A 140 0.20 10.61 -5.03
CA GLN A 140 -1.19 10.51 -5.46
C GLN A 140 -1.70 9.06 -5.47
N ALA A 141 -0.81 8.06 -5.54
CA ALA A 141 -1.13 6.64 -5.56
C ALA A 141 -0.20 5.85 -4.65
N PHE A 142 -0.79 4.96 -3.84
CA PHE A 142 -0.10 4.03 -2.96
C PHE A 142 -0.42 2.61 -3.38
N TYR A 143 0.61 1.76 -3.49
CA TYR A 143 0.48 0.38 -3.95
C TYR A 143 0.77 -0.58 -2.81
N PHE A 144 -0.14 -1.50 -2.52
CA PHE A 144 -0.05 -2.40 -1.37
C PHE A 144 1.26 -3.22 -1.34
N TYR A 145 1.72 -3.67 -2.51
CA TYR A 145 2.95 -4.46 -2.57
C TYR A 145 4.22 -3.69 -2.19
N ASP A 146 4.18 -2.35 -2.14
CA ASP A 146 5.28 -1.54 -1.62
C ASP A 146 5.29 -1.49 -0.08
N PHE A 147 4.18 -1.86 0.56
CA PHE A 147 3.97 -1.84 2.02
C PHE A 147 3.78 -3.24 2.61
N THR A 148 4.19 -4.29 1.89
CA THR A 148 3.97 -5.68 2.33
C THR A 148 4.64 -5.96 3.68
N GLY A 149 5.84 -5.42 3.91
CA GLY A 149 6.57 -5.60 5.17
C GLY A 149 5.81 -5.01 6.36
N GLU A 150 5.37 -3.76 6.24
CA GLU A 150 4.61 -3.05 7.26
C GLU A 150 3.26 -3.73 7.53
N TYR A 151 2.59 -4.16 6.47
CA TYR A 151 1.34 -4.90 6.61
C TYR A 151 1.52 -6.21 7.38
N LEU A 152 2.51 -7.04 7.00
CA LEU A 152 2.78 -8.31 7.67
C LEU A 152 3.16 -8.09 9.14
N MET A 153 3.97 -7.07 9.45
CA MET A 153 4.27 -6.69 10.83
C MET A 153 3.02 -6.25 11.59
N SER A 154 2.11 -5.52 10.96
CA SER A 154 0.84 -5.12 11.59
C SER A 154 -0.10 -6.29 11.88
N CYS A 155 0.07 -7.43 11.20
CA CYS A 155 -0.68 -8.66 11.45
C CYS A 155 -0.14 -9.45 12.65
N ILE A 156 1.10 -9.19 13.10
CA ILE A 156 1.69 -9.86 14.25
C ILE A 156 1.12 -9.23 15.54
N PRO A 157 0.59 -10.02 16.48
CA PRO A 157 0.11 -9.49 17.74
C PRO A 157 1.21 -8.69 18.44
N ARG A 158 0.89 -7.48 18.92
CA ARG A 158 1.88 -6.61 19.58
C ARG A 158 2.56 -7.31 20.77
N GLN A 159 1.88 -8.23 21.44
CA GLN A 159 2.44 -9.02 22.53
C GLN A 159 3.61 -9.87 22.06
N GLU A 160 3.53 -10.47 20.88
CA GLU A 160 4.62 -11.25 20.28
C GLU A 160 5.81 -10.35 19.94
N LEU A 161 5.55 -9.21 19.31
CA LEU A 161 6.62 -8.22 19.03
C LEU A 161 7.31 -7.74 20.32
N GLN A 162 6.54 -7.52 21.38
CA GLN A 162 7.09 -7.14 22.68
C GLN A 162 8.00 -8.22 23.25
N GLN A 163 7.64 -9.50 23.14
CA GLN A 163 8.49 -10.61 23.60
C GLN A 163 9.82 -10.66 22.84
N ILE A 164 9.80 -10.35 21.54
CA ILE A 164 11.00 -10.36 20.69
C ILE A 164 11.89 -9.14 20.96
N PHE A 165 11.30 -7.94 21.02
CA PHE A 165 12.02 -6.67 20.97
C PHE A 165 12.04 -5.86 22.28
N ASN A 166 11.38 -6.34 23.33
CA ASN A 166 11.25 -5.61 24.60
C ASN A 166 12.61 -5.24 25.23
N VAL A 167 13.59 -6.14 25.14
CA VAL A 167 14.93 -5.87 25.65
C VAL A 167 15.58 -4.73 24.89
N PHE A 168 15.47 -4.71 23.58
CA PHE A 168 16.00 -3.60 22.76
C PHE A 168 15.35 -2.27 23.11
N ALA A 169 14.03 -2.25 23.29
CA ALA A 169 13.31 -1.03 23.67
C ALA A 169 13.65 -0.53 25.09
N LYS A 170 14.02 -1.42 26.02
CA LYS A 170 14.36 -1.05 27.39
C LYS A 170 15.82 -0.68 27.56
N GLU A 171 16.71 -1.41 26.89
CA GLU A 171 18.16 -1.26 27.10
C GLU A 171 18.79 -0.21 26.16
N LEU A 172 18.15 0.08 25.03
CA LEU A 172 18.64 1.11 24.13
C LEU A 172 18.18 2.50 24.61
N PRO A 173 19.11 3.47 24.80
CA PRO A 173 18.76 4.81 25.19
C PRO A 173 17.79 5.48 24.22
N ASP A 174 16.91 6.36 24.71
CA ASP A 174 15.91 7.08 23.88
C ASP A 174 16.56 7.84 22.72
N GLU A 175 17.73 8.44 22.95
CA GLU A 175 18.48 9.13 21.89
C GLU A 175 18.94 8.16 20.79
N PHE A 176 19.36 6.95 21.19
CA PHE A 176 19.70 5.91 20.22
C PHE A 176 18.47 5.48 19.42
N GLN A 177 17.33 5.23 20.07
CA GLN A 177 16.09 4.84 19.41
C GLN A 177 15.64 5.88 18.40
N LYS A 178 15.66 7.18 18.76
CA LYS A 178 15.34 8.27 17.84
C LYS A 178 16.29 8.29 16.62
N ASN A 179 17.60 8.20 16.87
CA ASN A 179 18.59 8.13 15.80
C ASN A 179 18.39 6.88 14.93
N TYR A 180 18.04 5.74 15.53
CA TYR A 180 17.76 4.50 14.83
C TYR A 180 16.56 4.66 13.88
N ILE A 181 15.45 5.20 14.37
CA ILE A 181 14.24 5.43 13.58
C ILE A 181 14.54 6.35 12.39
N GLU A 182 15.26 7.44 12.61
CA GLU A 182 15.66 8.38 11.55
C GLU A 182 16.54 7.72 10.49
N ILE A 183 17.63 7.09 10.90
CA ILE A 183 18.66 6.55 9.99
C ILE A 183 18.16 5.28 9.27
N VAL A 184 17.61 4.32 10.02
CA VAL A 184 17.14 3.05 9.45
C VAL A 184 15.87 3.26 8.63
N GLY A 185 14.94 4.11 9.08
CA GLY A 185 13.76 4.47 8.30
C GLY A 185 14.11 5.09 6.96
N SER A 186 15.07 6.02 6.95
CA SER A 186 15.56 6.60 5.70
C SER A 186 16.26 5.58 4.80
N LEU A 187 17.02 4.62 5.36
CA LEU A 187 17.61 3.52 4.58
C LEU A 187 16.56 2.63 3.94
N ILE A 188 15.54 2.23 4.71
CA ILE A 188 14.41 1.42 4.20
C ILE A 188 13.72 2.15 3.04
N GLY A 189 13.33 3.41 3.24
CA GLY A 189 12.66 4.23 2.22
C GLY A 189 13.50 4.50 0.95
N ASN A 190 14.82 4.28 1.01
CA ASN A 190 15.74 4.44 -0.11
C ASN A 190 16.42 3.13 -0.55
N ASN A 191 15.79 1.97 -0.29
CA ASN A 191 16.31 0.64 -0.66
C ASN A 191 17.77 0.43 -0.18
N PHE A 192 18.09 0.88 1.04
CA PHE A 192 19.42 0.85 1.66
C PHE A 192 20.50 1.60 0.87
N ASN A 193 20.11 2.56 0.02
CA ASN A 193 21.05 3.45 -0.65
C ASN A 193 21.47 4.60 0.29
N ILE A 194 22.67 4.51 0.84
CA ILE A 194 23.23 5.46 1.81
C ILE A 194 23.24 6.91 1.28
N GLN A 195 23.54 7.11 -0.01
CA GLN A 195 23.63 8.45 -0.56
C GLN A 195 22.26 9.15 -0.63
N ASN A 196 21.23 8.41 -1.05
CA ASN A 196 19.86 8.91 -1.12
C ASN A 196 19.28 9.10 0.28
N ALA A 197 19.50 8.14 1.18
CA ALA A 197 19.09 8.23 2.58
C ALA A 197 19.69 9.45 3.29
N ALA A 198 20.98 9.72 3.09
CA ALA A 198 21.65 10.89 3.65
C ALA A 198 21.04 12.21 3.14
N LYS A 199 20.70 12.29 1.83
CA LYS A 199 20.01 13.45 1.25
C LYS A 199 18.62 13.66 1.88
N GLN A 200 17.85 12.57 2.06
CA GLN A 200 16.55 12.64 2.70
C GLN A 200 16.61 13.16 4.13
N CYS A 201 17.65 12.78 4.89
CA CYS A 201 17.88 13.29 6.24
C CYS A 201 18.59 14.67 6.28
N PHE A 202 18.78 15.32 5.15
CA PHE A 202 19.55 16.59 5.05
C PHE A 202 20.95 16.51 5.69
N MET A 203 21.60 15.34 5.58
CA MET A 203 22.92 15.07 6.16
C MET A 203 23.98 14.90 5.07
N HIS A 204 25.23 15.27 5.41
CA HIS A 204 26.37 14.87 4.60
C HIS A 204 26.54 13.33 4.67
N LYS A 205 26.90 12.70 3.54
CA LYS A 205 27.06 11.24 3.44
C LYS A 205 27.92 10.65 4.56
N ASN A 206 29.05 11.31 4.90
CA ASN A 206 29.97 10.82 5.93
C ASN A 206 29.33 10.84 7.33
N THR A 207 28.55 11.88 7.65
CA THR A 207 27.81 11.97 8.92
C THR A 207 26.75 10.87 9.03
N PHE A 208 26.00 10.65 7.95
CA PHE A 208 25.03 9.58 7.88
C PHE A 208 25.68 8.21 8.04
N THR A 209 26.76 7.95 7.30
CA THR A 209 27.52 6.67 7.39
C THR A 209 28.07 6.46 8.81
N TYR A 210 28.60 7.49 9.46
CA TYR A 210 29.06 7.39 10.84
C TYR A 210 27.94 6.98 11.80
N ARG A 211 26.78 7.65 11.72
CA ARG A 211 25.61 7.32 12.55
C ARG A 211 25.11 5.89 12.28
N TYR A 212 25.04 5.48 11.03
CA TYR A 212 24.66 4.12 10.66
C TYR A 212 25.65 3.07 11.16
N ASN A 213 26.96 3.32 11.02
CA ASN A 213 27.99 2.40 11.56
C ASN A 213 27.86 2.24 13.07
N LYS A 214 27.57 3.32 13.82
CA LYS A 214 27.30 3.22 15.25
C LYS A 214 26.10 2.30 15.57
N ILE A 215 25.04 2.34 14.76
CA ILE A 215 23.92 1.41 14.90
C ILE A 215 24.36 -0.03 14.64
N ARG A 216 25.09 -0.27 13.56
CA ARG A 216 25.63 -1.59 13.20
C ARG A 216 26.51 -2.17 14.30
N ASP A 217 27.39 -1.33 14.86
CA ASP A 217 28.33 -1.76 15.90
C ASP A 217 27.61 -2.14 17.21
N ILE A 218 26.59 -1.39 17.61
CA ILE A 218 25.80 -1.66 18.83
C ILE A 218 24.93 -2.92 18.64
N LEU A 219 24.23 -3.04 17.54
CA LEU A 219 23.32 -4.16 17.29
C LEU A 219 24.01 -5.39 16.69
N ARG A 220 25.27 -5.27 16.26
CA ARG A 220 26.04 -6.33 15.57
C ARG A 220 25.37 -6.84 14.30
N VAL A 221 24.70 -5.95 13.58
CA VAL A 221 23.96 -6.23 12.33
C VAL A 221 24.56 -5.46 11.15
N ASP A 222 24.51 -6.06 9.96
CA ASP A 222 24.96 -5.44 8.72
C ASP A 222 24.13 -5.91 7.53
N HIS A 223 23.29 -5.02 6.98
CA HIS A 223 22.42 -5.33 5.83
C HIS A 223 23.19 -5.85 4.59
N GLN A 224 24.48 -5.48 4.45
CA GLN A 224 25.33 -5.96 3.36
C GLN A 224 25.85 -7.38 3.60
N ARG A 225 25.86 -7.84 4.85
CA ARG A 225 26.40 -9.14 5.25
C ARG A 225 25.36 -10.26 5.08
N SER A 226 24.12 -10.02 5.49
CA SER A 226 23.09 -11.04 5.42
C SER A 226 21.68 -10.46 5.30
N MET A 227 20.80 -11.24 4.68
CA MET A 227 19.37 -10.93 4.65
C MET A 227 18.75 -10.98 6.05
N SER A 228 19.24 -11.83 6.93
CA SER A 228 18.79 -11.91 8.33
C SER A 228 19.03 -10.59 9.07
N ASP A 229 20.20 -9.98 8.87
CA ASP A 229 20.54 -8.70 9.48
C ASP A 229 19.64 -7.58 8.92
N THR A 230 19.32 -7.64 7.62
CA THR A 230 18.38 -6.71 6.98
C THR A 230 16.99 -6.84 7.62
N TRP A 231 16.49 -8.06 7.78
CA TRP A 231 15.20 -8.31 8.43
C TRP A 231 15.19 -7.85 9.89
N MET A 232 16.28 -8.05 10.62
CA MET A 232 16.41 -7.56 12.00
C MET A 232 16.30 -6.02 12.05
N LEU A 233 17.00 -5.31 11.18
CA LEU A 233 16.91 -3.86 11.08
C LEU A 233 15.49 -3.40 10.75
N ILE A 234 14.85 -3.99 9.75
CA ILE A 234 13.49 -3.64 9.35
C ILE A 234 12.49 -3.93 10.49
N SER A 235 12.54 -5.12 11.07
CA SER A 235 11.58 -5.52 12.10
C SER A 235 11.69 -4.70 13.38
N LEU A 236 12.89 -4.38 13.82
CA LEU A 236 13.11 -3.49 14.96
C LEU A 236 12.63 -2.06 14.66
N TYR A 237 12.86 -1.57 13.43
CA TYR A 237 12.33 -0.28 12.99
C TYR A 237 10.80 -0.24 13.08
N LEU A 238 10.11 -1.23 12.50
CA LEU A 238 8.64 -1.30 12.51
C LEU A 238 8.08 -1.46 13.93
N TYR A 239 8.82 -2.10 14.83
CA TYR A 239 8.45 -2.19 16.25
C TYR A 239 8.57 -0.87 17.00
N LEU A 240 9.67 -0.12 16.77
CA LEU A 240 9.95 1.16 17.45
C LEU A 240 9.18 2.34 16.86
N ASN A 241 8.70 2.20 15.60
CA ASN A 241 7.96 3.22 14.86
C ASN A 241 6.59 2.67 14.41
N PRO A 242 5.64 2.42 15.35
CA PRO A 242 4.36 1.77 15.11
C PRO A 242 3.39 2.65 14.31
#